data_dc43c83702bd167f5086b976a65640ff
#
_entry.id   dc43c83702bd167f5086b976a65640ff
#
_cell.length_a   1.000
_cell.length_b   1.000
_cell.length_c   1.000
_cell.angle_alpha   90.00
_cell.angle_beta   90.00
_cell.angle_gamma   90.00
#
_symmetry.space_group_name_H-M   'P 1'
#
loop_
_entity.id
_entity.type
_entity.pdbx_description
1 polymer ?
#
loop_
_entity_poly.entity_id
_entity_poly.type
_entity_poly.pdbx_seq_one_letter_code
_entity_poly.pdbx_strand_id
1 'polypeptide(L)'
;GLALPALLLCNLLVAICWAFARRRWAFIPLAALVFNYGYILAIFQFSFTKKIPEGHYSSNYADGYLKIATYNVGNFGGEITGYSCKEIARYMKEQEVDVLCFQECGDNKYFPMDSIRNVFSHWRYALIPTEDSIRGVLPIAVFSRYPLVNPQFISYQQSANCSMQCDIVLGRDTVRLLNNHLQTTSVSQNRRKWERGLANSNDTRREAEVVQGAITSLHANFVKRAEQTDSIRQLVVASPYPVLACGDFNSLPSSYTYAELSDVLKDGFRTSGRGYMYTYRYFKRLLRIDYIFHSPGIQGYRYYSPDLDLCSDHNPVLMEMKIKK
;
A
#
# COMPACT_ATOMS: atom_id res chain seq x y z
N GLY A 1 15.70 -0.50 8.47
CA GLY A 1 14.26 -0.54 8.83
C GLY A 1 13.71 -1.93 9.11
N LEU A 2 14.12 -2.98 8.38
CA LEU A 2 13.55 -4.34 8.51
C LEU A 2 13.69 -4.96 9.92
N ALA A 3 14.77 -4.68 10.63
CA ALA A 3 15.00 -5.20 11.98
C ALA A 3 14.32 -4.39 13.09
N LEU A 4 13.77 -3.21 12.79
CA LEU A 4 13.24 -2.30 13.81
C LEU A 4 12.09 -2.90 14.64
N PRO A 5 11.10 -3.63 14.06
CA PRO A 5 10.05 -4.27 14.85
C PRO A 5 10.58 -5.26 15.87
N ALA A 6 11.56 -6.09 15.48
CA ALA A 6 12.18 -7.06 16.39
C ALA A 6 12.97 -6.37 17.50
N LEU A 7 13.72 -5.31 17.17
CA LEU A 7 14.46 -4.52 18.15
C LEU A 7 13.52 -3.84 19.16
N LEU A 8 12.38 -3.32 18.72
CA LEU A 8 11.39 -2.71 19.62
C LEU A 8 10.76 -3.74 20.56
N LEU A 9 10.46 -4.95 20.04
CA LEU A 9 9.97 -6.05 20.88
C LEU A 9 11.01 -6.46 21.92
N CYS A 10 12.27 -6.62 21.53
CA CYS A 10 13.37 -6.90 22.48
C CYS A 10 13.50 -5.79 23.54
N ASN A 11 13.42 -4.51 23.12
CA ASN A 11 13.46 -3.40 24.07
C ASN A 11 12.28 -3.43 25.06
N LEU A 12 11.08 -3.78 24.58
CA LEU A 12 9.91 -3.93 25.46
C LEU A 12 10.11 -5.04 26.49
N LEU A 13 10.61 -6.20 26.07
CA LEU A 13 10.90 -7.33 26.96
C LEU A 13 11.97 -6.96 27.99
N VAL A 14 13.05 -6.29 27.57
CA VAL A 14 14.09 -5.80 28.48
C VAL A 14 13.52 -4.77 29.45
N ALA A 15 12.67 -3.84 29.00
CA ALA A 15 12.01 -2.88 29.87
C ALA A 15 11.18 -3.55 30.98
N ILE A 16 10.40 -4.57 30.60
CA ILE A 16 9.60 -5.37 31.54
C ILE A 16 10.53 -6.09 32.56
N CYS A 17 11.52 -6.82 32.07
CA CYS A 17 12.47 -7.53 32.97
C CYS A 17 13.18 -6.57 33.94
N TRP A 18 13.65 -5.41 33.45
CA TRP A 18 14.37 -4.46 34.28
C TRP A 18 13.45 -3.69 35.22
N ALA A 19 12.19 -3.53 34.92
CA ALA A 19 11.22 -2.96 35.86
C ALA A 19 11.10 -3.78 37.16
N PHE A 20 11.29 -5.11 37.06
CA PHE A 20 11.28 -6.00 38.23
C PHE A 20 12.66 -6.21 38.85
N ALA A 21 13.69 -6.43 38.03
CA ALA A 21 15.03 -6.81 38.50
C ALA A 21 15.95 -5.62 38.79
N ARG A 22 15.87 -4.56 38.00
CA ARG A 22 16.78 -3.41 38.05
C ARG A 22 16.05 -2.09 37.80
N ARG A 23 15.08 -1.72 38.61
CA ARG A 23 14.16 -0.59 38.42
C ARG A 23 14.80 0.69 37.85
N ARG A 24 15.97 1.10 38.41
CA ARG A 24 16.66 2.31 37.97
C ARG A 24 17.22 2.28 36.55
N TRP A 25 17.38 1.10 35.93
CA TRP A 25 17.91 0.98 34.58
C TRP A 25 16.79 0.79 33.52
N ALA A 26 15.55 0.56 33.96
CA ALA A 26 14.41 0.38 33.04
C ALA A 26 14.12 1.62 32.18
N PHE A 27 14.63 2.82 32.58
CA PHE A 27 14.43 4.04 31.79
C PHE A 27 15.12 3.98 30.41
N ILE A 28 16.23 3.23 30.26
CA ILE A 28 16.98 3.14 29.01
C ILE A 28 16.13 2.52 27.89
N PRO A 29 15.61 1.27 28.04
CA PRO A 29 14.73 0.70 27.01
C PRO A 29 13.41 1.45 26.88
N LEU A 30 12.88 2.06 27.93
CA LEU A 30 11.69 2.92 27.85
C LEU A 30 11.96 4.17 26.99
N ALA A 31 13.11 4.82 27.17
CA ALA A 31 13.51 5.95 26.33
C ALA A 31 13.61 5.53 24.85
N ALA A 32 14.18 4.36 24.55
CA ALA A 32 14.25 3.84 23.19
C ALA A 32 12.85 3.64 22.58
N LEU A 33 11.86 3.16 23.36
CA LEU A 33 10.47 3.05 22.90
C LEU A 33 9.82 4.42 22.66
N VAL A 34 10.08 5.40 23.54
CA VAL A 34 9.58 6.77 23.39
C VAL A 34 10.17 7.45 22.16
N PHE A 35 11.46 7.34 21.90
CA PHE A 35 12.07 7.87 20.67
C PHE A 35 11.54 7.22 19.39
N ASN A 36 11.05 5.98 19.46
CA ASN A 36 10.43 5.28 18.35
C ASN A 36 8.89 5.33 18.37
N TYR A 37 8.29 6.19 19.18
CA TYR A 37 6.83 6.28 19.33
C TYR A 37 6.11 6.52 17.99
N GLY A 38 6.66 7.39 17.13
CA GLY A 38 6.11 7.64 15.79
C GLY A 38 6.02 6.38 14.92
N TYR A 39 7.04 5.51 14.99
CA TYR A 39 7.04 4.23 14.30
C TYR A 39 6.03 3.25 14.93
N ILE A 40 5.96 3.20 16.26
CA ILE A 40 4.98 2.34 16.96
C ILE A 40 3.56 2.70 16.52
N LEU A 41 3.24 3.99 16.45
CA LEU A 41 1.94 4.46 15.96
C LEU A 41 1.70 4.16 14.47
N ALA A 42 2.74 3.95 13.69
CA ALA A 42 2.60 3.58 12.28
C ALA A 42 2.31 2.09 12.08
N ILE A 43 2.51 1.24 13.08
CA ILE A 43 2.24 -0.21 13.03
C ILE A 43 1.09 -0.64 13.94
N PHE A 44 0.79 0.14 14.99
CA PHE A 44 -0.26 -0.17 15.94
C PHE A 44 -1.04 1.08 16.35
N GLN A 45 -2.36 1.03 16.27
CA GLN A 45 -3.25 2.11 16.66
C GLN A 45 -4.16 1.71 17.81
N PHE A 46 -4.17 2.54 18.85
CA PHE A 46 -5.08 2.43 19.99
C PHE A 46 -6.40 3.20 19.76
N SER A 47 -6.67 3.63 18.53
CA SER A 47 -7.70 4.61 18.23
C SER A 47 -9.10 4.20 18.70
N PHE A 48 -9.75 5.11 19.38
CA PHE A 48 -11.18 5.11 19.57
C PHE A 48 -11.81 5.80 18.34
N THR A 49 -12.07 5.01 17.29
CA THR A 49 -12.62 5.54 16.04
C THR A 49 -13.95 6.23 16.26
N LYS A 50 -14.08 7.46 15.75
CA LYS A 50 -15.37 8.09 15.55
C LYS A 50 -16.13 7.26 14.53
N LYS A 51 -17.23 6.63 14.92
CA LYS A 51 -18.13 5.96 13.97
C LYS A 51 -18.69 7.00 13.02
N ILE A 52 -18.77 6.66 11.73
CA ILE A 52 -19.62 7.39 10.83
C ILE A 52 -21.07 7.24 11.36
N PRO A 53 -21.82 8.33 11.45
CA PRO A 53 -23.23 8.22 11.81
C PRO A 53 -23.94 7.24 10.88
N GLU A 54 -24.67 6.28 11.43
CA GLU A 54 -25.44 5.29 10.67
C GLU A 54 -26.42 6.03 9.73
N GLY A 55 -26.45 5.64 8.46
CA GLY A 55 -27.29 6.25 7.42
C GLY A 55 -26.61 7.29 6.52
N HIS A 56 -25.33 7.62 6.71
CA HIS A 56 -24.63 8.62 5.89
C HIS A 56 -23.86 8.05 4.69
N TYR A 57 -23.84 6.74 4.48
CA TYR A 57 -23.43 6.16 3.19
C TYR A 57 -24.60 6.22 2.22
N SER A 58 -24.89 7.42 1.71
CA SER A 58 -25.68 7.55 0.49
C SER A 58 -24.77 7.29 -0.70
N SER A 59 -25.29 6.59 -1.68
CA SER A 59 -24.62 6.31 -2.97
C SER A 59 -24.26 7.56 -3.79
N ASN A 60 -24.44 8.74 -3.23
CA ASN A 60 -24.11 10.03 -3.82
C ASN A 60 -23.19 10.80 -2.88
N TYR A 61 -22.10 11.35 -3.42
CA TYR A 61 -21.13 12.23 -2.73
C TYR A 61 -21.77 13.50 -2.10
N ALA A 62 -23.11 13.64 -2.12
CA ALA A 62 -23.83 14.83 -1.63
C ALA A 62 -23.36 15.32 -0.25
N ASP A 63 -22.96 14.40 0.65
CA ASP A 63 -22.51 14.70 2.01
C ASP A 63 -20.97 14.75 2.16
N GLY A 64 -20.22 14.65 1.04
CA GLY A 64 -18.76 14.72 1.04
C GLY A 64 -18.04 13.44 1.47
N TYR A 65 -18.77 12.32 1.64
CA TYR A 65 -18.17 11.03 1.99
C TYR A 65 -17.65 10.30 0.76
N LEU A 66 -16.49 9.66 0.90
CA LEU A 66 -15.83 8.85 -0.12
C LEU A 66 -15.26 7.60 0.52
N LYS A 67 -15.41 6.46 -0.14
CA LYS A 67 -14.72 5.21 0.21
C LYS A 67 -13.80 4.79 -0.92
N ILE A 68 -12.51 4.66 -0.61
CA ILE A 68 -11.49 4.21 -1.55
C ILE A 68 -10.91 2.87 -1.11
N ALA A 69 -10.56 2.04 -2.07
CA ALA A 69 -9.78 0.83 -1.84
C ALA A 69 -8.54 0.82 -2.74
N THR A 70 -7.43 0.34 -2.20
CA THR A 70 -6.24 -0.01 -2.98
C THR A 70 -5.92 -1.49 -2.79
N TYR A 71 -5.51 -2.17 -3.87
CA TYR A 71 -5.23 -3.59 -3.83
C TYR A 71 -4.26 -4.00 -4.93
N ASN A 72 -3.10 -4.54 -4.57
CA ASN A 72 -2.27 -5.29 -5.50
C ASN A 72 -2.96 -6.64 -5.73
N VAL A 73 -3.54 -6.83 -6.93
CA VAL A 73 -4.38 -7.99 -7.24
C VAL A 73 -3.61 -9.18 -7.82
N GLY A 74 -2.28 -9.06 -7.97
CA GLY A 74 -1.40 -10.15 -8.44
C GLY A 74 -1.87 -10.78 -9.75
N ASN A 75 -2.25 -9.95 -10.74
CA ASN A 75 -2.83 -10.38 -12.02
C ASN A 75 -4.03 -11.33 -11.87
N PHE A 76 -4.79 -11.18 -10.79
CA PHE A 76 -5.91 -12.06 -10.41
C PHE A 76 -5.51 -13.55 -10.42
N GLY A 77 -4.25 -13.85 -10.04
CA GLY A 77 -3.69 -15.20 -10.03
C GLY A 77 -3.50 -15.84 -11.41
N GLY A 78 -3.70 -15.09 -12.49
CA GLY A 78 -3.67 -15.64 -13.84
C GLY A 78 -4.79 -16.66 -14.13
N GLU A 79 -5.89 -16.60 -13.40
CA GLU A 79 -6.99 -17.56 -13.45
C GLU A 79 -7.73 -17.55 -14.78
N ILE A 80 -8.07 -18.75 -15.31
CA ILE A 80 -8.79 -18.89 -16.55
C ILE A 80 -10.24 -18.40 -16.44
N THR A 81 -10.88 -18.66 -15.28
CA THR A 81 -12.31 -18.35 -15.05
C THR A 81 -12.55 -16.92 -14.55
N GLY A 82 -11.48 -16.23 -14.13
CA GLY A 82 -11.57 -14.94 -13.46
C GLY A 82 -12.32 -15.00 -12.13
N TYR A 83 -12.27 -16.14 -11.42
CA TYR A 83 -12.95 -16.32 -10.14
C TYR A 83 -12.56 -15.23 -9.12
N SER A 84 -11.27 -15.08 -8.87
CA SER A 84 -10.78 -14.06 -7.93
C SER A 84 -11.15 -12.64 -8.36
N CYS A 85 -11.11 -12.33 -9.66
CA CYS A 85 -11.54 -11.05 -10.20
C CYS A 85 -13.02 -10.75 -9.85
N LYS A 86 -13.91 -11.74 -10.06
CA LYS A 86 -15.34 -11.62 -9.75
C LYS A 86 -15.62 -11.51 -8.26
N GLU A 87 -14.92 -12.29 -7.43
CA GLU A 87 -15.07 -12.24 -5.97
C GLU A 87 -14.57 -10.90 -5.39
N ILE A 88 -13.46 -10.36 -5.90
CA ILE A 88 -12.99 -9.02 -5.54
C ILE A 88 -14.04 -7.97 -5.90
N ALA A 89 -14.59 -8.02 -7.11
CA ALA A 89 -15.62 -7.06 -7.54
C ALA A 89 -16.88 -7.16 -6.67
N ARG A 90 -17.34 -8.39 -6.37
CA ARG A 90 -18.48 -8.63 -5.47
C ARG A 90 -18.23 -8.03 -4.11
N TYR A 91 -17.08 -8.34 -3.48
CA TYR A 91 -16.71 -7.82 -2.17
C TYR A 91 -16.65 -6.30 -2.15
N MET A 92 -15.96 -5.67 -3.12
CA MET A 92 -15.84 -4.21 -3.19
C MET A 92 -17.19 -3.52 -3.39
N LYS A 93 -18.11 -4.14 -4.13
CA LYS A 93 -19.48 -3.66 -4.31
C LYS A 93 -20.28 -3.78 -3.01
N GLU A 94 -20.19 -4.91 -2.30
CA GLU A 94 -20.83 -5.11 -0.98
C GLU A 94 -20.30 -4.14 0.07
N GLN A 95 -19.02 -3.76 -0.04
CA GLN A 95 -18.42 -2.74 0.83
C GLN A 95 -18.75 -1.31 0.38
N GLU A 96 -19.53 -1.12 -0.69
CA GLU A 96 -19.88 0.20 -1.25
C GLU A 96 -18.66 1.08 -1.55
N VAL A 97 -17.61 0.49 -2.11
CA VAL A 97 -16.39 1.21 -2.49
C VAL A 97 -16.68 2.11 -3.69
N ASP A 98 -16.29 3.37 -3.61
CA ASP A 98 -16.49 4.35 -4.68
C ASP A 98 -15.36 4.35 -5.70
N VAL A 99 -14.12 4.18 -5.24
CA VAL A 99 -12.92 4.22 -6.08
C VAL A 99 -12.02 3.04 -5.75
N LEU A 100 -11.60 2.32 -6.79
CA LEU A 100 -10.68 1.18 -6.71
C LEU A 100 -9.38 1.53 -7.40
N CYS A 101 -8.28 1.32 -6.71
CA CYS A 101 -6.92 1.48 -7.22
C CYS A 101 -6.23 0.13 -7.20
N PHE A 102 -6.03 -0.46 -8.37
CA PHE A 102 -5.39 -1.76 -8.50
C PHE A 102 -3.95 -1.63 -8.97
N GLN A 103 -3.09 -2.47 -8.41
CA GLN A 103 -1.74 -2.74 -8.86
C GLN A 103 -1.67 -4.19 -9.36
N GLU A 104 -0.78 -4.45 -10.30
CA GLU A 104 -0.70 -5.73 -11.02
C GLU A 104 -2.07 -6.16 -11.56
N CYS A 105 -2.78 -5.24 -12.19
CA CYS A 105 -4.09 -5.47 -12.80
C CYS A 105 -3.92 -5.96 -14.25
N GLY A 106 -3.21 -7.06 -14.42
CA GLY A 106 -2.98 -7.70 -15.71
C GLY A 106 -4.06 -8.71 -16.07
N ASP A 107 -4.21 -8.93 -17.36
CA ASP A 107 -5.09 -9.93 -17.94
C ASP A 107 -4.30 -11.16 -18.44
N ASN A 108 -5.01 -12.10 -19.00
CA ASN A 108 -4.43 -13.25 -19.70
C ASN A 108 -5.31 -13.65 -20.89
N LYS A 109 -4.80 -14.54 -21.72
CA LYS A 109 -5.49 -14.96 -22.95
C LYS A 109 -6.88 -15.59 -22.74
N TYR A 110 -7.16 -16.12 -21.54
CA TYR A 110 -8.44 -16.75 -21.21
C TYR A 110 -9.41 -15.79 -20.52
N PHE A 111 -8.88 -14.80 -19.84
CA PHE A 111 -9.64 -13.77 -19.15
C PHE A 111 -9.06 -12.38 -19.53
N PRO A 112 -9.40 -11.89 -20.73
CA PRO A 112 -8.83 -10.67 -21.29
C PRO A 112 -9.33 -9.41 -20.58
N MET A 113 -8.68 -8.28 -20.83
CA MET A 113 -8.98 -6.99 -20.19
C MET A 113 -10.44 -6.56 -20.34
N ASP A 114 -11.09 -6.87 -21.46
CA ASP A 114 -12.53 -6.58 -21.62
C ASP A 114 -13.41 -7.37 -20.65
N SER A 115 -13.02 -8.60 -20.31
CA SER A 115 -13.70 -9.38 -19.26
C SER A 115 -13.53 -8.74 -17.90
N ILE A 116 -12.32 -8.25 -17.59
CA ILE A 116 -12.06 -7.49 -16.34
C ILE A 116 -12.91 -6.23 -16.30
N ARG A 117 -12.93 -5.43 -17.39
CA ARG A 117 -13.78 -4.23 -17.50
C ARG A 117 -15.26 -4.54 -17.26
N ASN A 118 -15.76 -5.63 -17.83
CA ASN A 118 -17.14 -6.05 -17.65
C ASN A 118 -17.45 -6.42 -16.20
N VAL A 119 -16.56 -7.12 -15.51
CA VAL A 119 -16.70 -7.46 -14.09
C VAL A 119 -16.77 -6.21 -13.22
N PHE A 120 -15.96 -5.17 -13.51
CA PHE A 120 -15.96 -3.91 -12.80
C PHE A 120 -16.89 -2.83 -13.38
N SER A 121 -17.84 -3.19 -14.23
CA SER A 121 -18.78 -2.25 -14.89
C SER A 121 -19.68 -1.44 -13.93
N HIS A 122 -19.81 -1.87 -12.67
CA HIS A 122 -20.47 -1.09 -11.62
C HIS A 122 -19.78 0.28 -11.40
N TRP A 123 -18.46 0.35 -11.57
CA TRP A 123 -17.68 1.58 -11.57
C TRP A 123 -17.63 2.14 -13.00
N ARG A 124 -18.46 3.15 -13.25
CA ARG A 124 -18.74 3.66 -14.61
C ARG A 124 -17.51 4.24 -15.32
N TYR A 125 -16.51 4.68 -14.57
CA TYR A 125 -15.30 5.29 -15.10
C TYR A 125 -14.11 4.39 -14.79
N ALA A 126 -13.29 4.16 -15.81
CA ALA A 126 -12.09 3.34 -15.68
C ALA A 126 -10.90 3.99 -16.41
N LEU A 127 -9.77 4.03 -15.74
CA LEU A 127 -8.49 4.35 -16.34
C LEU A 127 -7.63 3.10 -16.30
N ILE A 128 -7.40 2.54 -17.46
CA ILE A 128 -6.52 1.38 -17.68
C ILE A 128 -5.55 1.82 -18.77
N PRO A 129 -4.25 1.86 -18.50
CA PRO A 129 -3.25 2.23 -19.49
C PRO A 129 -3.34 1.33 -20.74
N THR A 130 -3.04 1.90 -21.89
CA THR A 130 -2.99 1.13 -23.16
C THR A 130 -1.75 0.23 -23.18
N GLU A 131 -1.78 -0.84 -24.00
CA GLU A 131 -0.65 -1.76 -24.16
C GLU A 131 0.66 -1.05 -24.48
N ASP A 132 0.61 -0.01 -25.32
CA ASP A 132 1.79 0.79 -25.68
C ASP A 132 2.36 1.56 -24.48
N SER A 133 1.50 1.98 -23.56
CA SER A 133 1.92 2.72 -22.35
C SER A 133 2.51 1.81 -21.27
N ILE A 134 2.16 0.51 -21.28
CA ILE A 134 2.55 -0.46 -20.24
C ILE A 134 3.55 -1.51 -20.73
N ARG A 135 4.13 -1.32 -21.93
CA ARG A 135 5.09 -2.29 -22.45
C ARG A 135 6.27 -2.47 -21.49
N GLY A 136 6.35 -3.67 -20.88
CA GLY A 136 7.39 -4.01 -19.92
C GLY A 136 7.18 -3.49 -18.50
N VAL A 137 5.99 -2.93 -18.17
CA VAL A 137 5.63 -2.53 -16.80
C VAL A 137 4.49 -3.39 -16.24
N LEU A 138 4.44 -3.49 -14.92
CA LEU A 138 3.35 -4.14 -14.20
C LEU A 138 2.10 -3.25 -14.28
N PRO A 139 0.98 -3.75 -14.84
CA PRO A 139 -0.18 -2.93 -15.12
C PRO A 139 -0.88 -2.44 -13.84
N ILE A 140 -1.37 -1.21 -13.89
CA ILE A 140 -2.19 -0.61 -12.84
C ILE A 140 -3.51 -0.13 -13.44
N ALA A 141 -4.55 -0.04 -12.60
CA ALA A 141 -5.86 0.44 -13.04
C ALA A 141 -6.56 1.24 -11.94
N VAL A 142 -7.43 2.16 -12.36
CA VAL A 142 -8.35 2.86 -11.47
C VAL A 142 -9.76 2.68 -12.01
N PHE A 143 -10.69 2.24 -11.15
CA PHE A 143 -12.11 2.16 -11.42
C PHE A 143 -12.85 3.09 -10.45
N SER A 144 -13.81 3.87 -10.94
CA SER A 144 -14.49 4.88 -10.14
C SER A 144 -15.97 5.01 -10.49
N ARG A 145 -16.78 5.29 -9.49
CA ARG A 145 -18.18 5.71 -9.67
C ARG A 145 -18.28 7.17 -10.13
N TYR A 146 -17.20 7.94 -9.94
CA TYR A 146 -17.10 9.37 -10.26
C TYR A 146 -16.21 9.61 -11.47
N PRO A 147 -16.41 10.71 -12.22
CA PRO A 147 -15.57 11.02 -13.36
C PRO A 147 -14.09 11.12 -12.98
N LEU A 148 -13.24 10.53 -13.82
CA LEU A 148 -11.79 10.58 -13.74
C LEU A 148 -11.28 11.45 -14.90
N VAL A 149 -10.54 12.50 -14.59
CA VAL A 149 -10.02 13.45 -15.60
C VAL A 149 -8.51 13.65 -15.40
N ASN A 150 -7.87 14.28 -16.39
CA ASN A 150 -6.44 14.59 -16.39
C ASN A 150 -5.54 13.38 -16.06
N PRO A 151 -5.72 12.22 -16.72
CA PRO A 151 -4.89 11.05 -16.45
C PRO A 151 -3.45 11.29 -16.89
N GLN A 152 -2.50 10.92 -16.04
CA GLN A 152 -1.08 10.90 -16.34
C GLN A 152 -0.49 9.57 -15.88
N PHE A 153 0.09 8.84 -16.81
CA PHE A 153 0.84 7.63 -16.53
C PHE A 153 2.30 7.96 -16.26
N ILE A 154 2.87 7.40 -15.21
CA ILE A 154 4.22 7.68 -14.72
C ILE A 154 5.01 6.38 -14.75
N SER A 155 5.85 6.23 -15.78
CA SER A 155 6.83 5.14 -15.86
C SER A 155 8.15 5.56 -15.21
N TYR A 156 8.86 4.59 -14.65
CA TYR A 156 10.15 4.81 -14.01
C TYR A 156 11.26 4.12 -14.79
N GLN A 157 12.37 4.81 -14.95
CA GLN A 157 13.52 4.25 -15.67
C GLN A 157 14.02 2.96 -15.01
N GLN A 158 14.32 1.94 -15.83
CA GLN A 158 14.83 0.64 -15.38
C GLN A 158 13.97 -0.03 -14.29
N SER A 159 12.66 0.19 -14.32
CA SER A 159 11.70 -0.41 -13.39
C SER A 159 10.49 -0.94 -14.16
N ALA A 160 10.00 -2.10 -13.76
CA ALA A 160 8.70 -2.60 -14.24
C ALA A 160 7.53 -1.99 -13.42
N ASN A 161 7.81 -1.26 -12.37
CA ASN A 161 6.80 -0.59 -11.56
C ASN A 161 6.46 0.78 -12.14
N CYS A 162 5.25 1.26 -11.85
CA CYS A 162 4.73 2.52 -12.38
C CYS A 162 3.74 3.16 -11.42
N SER A 163 3.35 4.39 -11.70
CA SER A 163 2.28 5.09 -10.99
C SER A 163 1.33 5.75 -11.98
N MET A 164 0.15 6.10 -11.51
CA MET A 164 -0.86 6.84 -12.28
C MET A 164 -1.40 7.98 -11.43
N GLN A 165 -1.46 9.15 -12.02
CA GLN A 165 -2.15 10.31 -11.48
C GLN A 165 -3.44 10.55 -12.25
N CYS A 166 -4.52 10.94 -11.55
CA CYS A 166 -5.73 11.50 -12.15
C CYS A 166 -6.45 12.38 -11.15
N ASP A 167 -7.46 13.08 -11.59
CA ASP A 167 -8.33 13.90 -10.75
C ASP A 167 -9.72 13.26 -10.70
N ILE A 168 -10.24 13.04 -9.48
CA ILE A 168 -11.59 12.55 -9.22
C ILE A 168 -12.50 13.76 -9.07
N VAL A 169 -13.53 13.88 -9.93
CA VAL A 169 -14.50 14.98 -9.89
C VAL A 169 -15.70 14.56 -9.04
N LEU A 170 -15.86 15.23 -7.90
CA LEU A 170 -16.86 14.93 -6.86
C LEU A 170 -17.87 16.07 -6.77
N GLY A 171 -18.66 16.26 -7.83
CA GLY A 171 -19.57 17.38 -7.95
C GLY A 171 -18.82 18.72 -8.11
N ARG A 172 -18.75 19.55 -7.05
CA ARG A 172 -18.00 20.81 -7.06
C ARG A 172 -16.57 20.67 -6.53
N ASP A 173 -16.28 19.55 -5.91
CA ASP A 173 -14.98 19.26 -5.31
C ASP A 173 -14.14 18.40 -6.27
N THR A 174 -12.85 18.54 -6.19
CA THR A 174 -11.89 17.73 -6.96
C THR A 174 -10.82 17.21 -6.02
N VAL A 175 -10.45 15.95 -6.17
CA VAL A 175 -9.40 15.29 -5.40
C VAL A 175 -8.39 14.70 -6.37
N ARG A 176 -7.11 14.99 -6.17
CA ARG A 176 -6.03 14.34 -6.90
C ARG A 176 -5.78 12.95 -6.35
N LEU A 177 -5.82 11.97 -7.22
CA LEU A 177 -5.51 10.57 -6.93
C LEU A 177 -4.15 10.20 -7.53
N LEU A 178 -3.31 9.58 -6.70
CA LEU A 178 -2.06 8.93 -7.11
C LEU A 178 -2.18 7.45 -6.76
N ASN A 179 -2.31 6.59 -7.79
CA ASN A 179 -2.25 5.13 -7.66
C ASN A 179 -0.81 4.69 -7.92
N ASN A 180 -0.17 4.09 -6.93
CA ASN A 180 1.26 3.81 -6.94
C ASN A 180 1.55 2.32 -6.86
N HIS A 181 2.50 1.86 -7.67
CA HIS A 181 3.17 0.59 -7.50
C HIS A 181 4.68 0.86 -7.57
N LEU A 182 5.33 1.04 -6.42
CA LEU A 182 6.74 1.40 -6.34
C LEU A 182 7.63 0.16 -6.42
N GLN A 183 8.92 0.39 -6.72
CA GLN A 183 9.91 -0.65 -6.95
C GLN A 183 9.85 -1.77 -5.91
N THR A 184 9.62 -2.98 -6.36
CA THR A 184 9.58 -4.17 -5.51
C THR A 184 10.96 -4.49 -4.92
N THR A 185 10.98 -5.04 -3.72
CA THR A 185 12.23 -5.54 -3.10
C THR A 185 12.75 -6.79 -3.78
N SER A 186 11.91 -7.48 -4.56
CA SER A 186 12.22 -8.77 -5.22
C SER A 186 12.69 -9.88 -4.27
N VAL A 187 12.45 -9.73 -2.96
CA VAL A 187 12.85 -10.73 -1.95
C VAL A 187 12.09 -12.04 -2.17
N SER A 188 10.78 -11.99 -2.36
CA SER A 188 9.96 -13.18 -2.60
C SER A 188 10.33 -13.89 -3.90
N GLN A 189 10.59 -13.13 -4.98
CA GLN A 189 10.99 -13.66 -6.29
C GLN A 189 12.38 -14.31 -6.25
N ASN A 190 13.32 -13.70 -5.54
CA ASN A 190 14.71 -14.17 -5.45
C ASN A 190 14.92 -15.18 -4.32
N ARG A 191 13.98 -15.33 -3.38
CA ARG A 191 14.12 -16.23 -2.22
C ARG A 191 14.48 -17.65 -2.63
N ARG A 192 13.77 -18.25 -3.58
CA ARG A 192 14.06 -19.61 -4.07
C ARG A 192 15.44 -19.74 -4.75
N LYS A 193 15.90 -18.65 -5.37
CA LYS A 193 17.24 -18.61 -5.98
C LYS A 193 18.32 -18.55 -4.90
N TRP A 194 18.12 -17.74 -3.88
CA TRP A 194 19.02 -17.61 -2.74
C TRP A 194 19.05 -18.90 -1.90
N GLU A 195 17.88 -19.47 -1.56
CA GLU A 195 17.77 -20.73 -0.82
C GLU A 195 18.49 -21.87 -1.57
N ARG A 196 18.30 -21.98 -2.89
CA ARG A 196 19.02 -22.96 -3.71
C ARG A 196 20.51 -22.69 -3.79
N GLY A 197 20.92 -21.44 -3.88
CA GLY A 197 22.33 -21.04 -3.86
C GLY A 197 23.01 -21.42 -2.56
N LEU A 198 22.35 -21.20 -1.43
CA LEU A 198 22.85 -21.55 -0.08
C LEU A 198 22.81 -23.07 0.16
N ALA A 199 21.72 -23.75 -0.20
CA ALA A 199 21.57 -25.20 0.03
C ALA A 199 22.54 -26.07 -0.80
N ASN A 200 23.00 -25.57 -1.95
CA ASN A 200 23.90 -26.28 -2.86
C ASN A 200 25.38 -25.88 -2.69
N SER A 201 25.70 -25.02 -1.72
CA SER A 201 27.07 -24.60 -1.48
C SER A 201 27.63 -25.31 -0.25
N ASN A 202 28.66 -26.11 -0.46
CA ASN A 202 29.56 -26.59 0.60
C ASN A 202 30.77 -25.66 0.75
N ASP A 203 30.71 -24.45 0.18
CA ASP A 203 31.81 -23.49 0.11
C ASP A 203 31.34 -22.15 0.68
N THR A 204 31.89 -21.74 1.80
CA THR A 204 31.63 -20.46 2.49
C THR A 204 31.86 -19.25 1.59
N ARG A 205 32.73 -19.33 0.58
CA ARG A 205 32.98 -18.25 -0.38
C ARG A 205 31.75 -18.04 -1.30
N ARG A 206 31.15 -19.13 -1.76
CA ARG A 206 29.96 -19.11 -2.62
C ARG A 206 28.72 -18.62 -1.85
N GLU A 207 28.61 -18.98 -0.57
CA GLU A 207 27.56 -18.45 0.32
C GLU A 207 27.68 -16.94 0.49
N ALA A 208 28.91 -16.44 0.72
CA ALA A 208 29.18 -15.01 0.83
C ALA A 208 28.83 -14.25 -0.47
N GLU A 209 29.13 -14.81 -1.64
CA GLU A 209 28.77 -14.22 -2.93
C GLU A 209 27.25 -14.14 -3.13
N VAL A 210 26.49 -15.17 -2.74
CA VAL A 210 25.02 -15.17 -2.80
C VAL A 210 24.43 -14.10 -1.87
N VAL A 211 24.93 -14.01 -0.64
CA VAL A 211 24.49 -13.00 0.34
C VAL A 211 24.84 -11.59 -0.15
N GLN A 212 26.06 -11.39 -0.65
CA GLN A 212 26.50 -10.10 -1.20
C GLN A 212 25.63 -9.68 -2.40
N GLY A 213 25.32 -10.59 -3.30
CA GLY A 213 24.43 -10.35 -4.44
C GLY A 213 23.00 -9.97 -3.99
N ALA A 214 22.48 -10.62 -2.94
CA ALA A 214 21.20 -10.29 -2.35
C ALA A 214 21.19 -8.87 -1.74
N ILE A 215 22.22 -8.51 -0.98
CA ILE A 215 22.37 -7.18 -0.38
C ILE A 215 22.46 -6.11 -1.47
N THR A 216 23.27 -6.34 -2.50
CA THR A 216 23.43 -5.40 -3.62
C THR A 216 22.10 -5.17 -4.37
N SER A 217 21.35 -6.24 -4.63
CA SER A 217 20.03 -6.16 -5.27
C SER A 217 19.02 -5.39 -4.41
N LEU A 218 18.99 -5.65 -3.10
CA LEU A 218 18.14 -4.92 -2.16
C LEU A 218 18.48 -3.42 -2.12
N HIS A 219 19.78 -3.10 -2.05
CA HIS A 219 20.25 -1.72 -2.05
C HIS A 219 19.82 -0.98 -3.34
N ALA A 220 20.05 -1.58 -4.51
CA ALA A 220 19.64 -0.98 -5.78
C ALA A 220 18.12 -0.72 -5.85
N ASN A 221 17.31 -1.66 -5.36
CA ASN A 221 15.85 -1.49 -5.32
C ASN A 221 15.42 -0.41 -4.32
N PHE A 222 16.13 -0.24 -3.20
CA PHE A 222 15.86 0.85 -2.25
C PHE A 222 16.19 2.22 -2.85
N VAL A 223 17.29 2.37 -3.59
CA VAL A 223 17.66 3.61 -4.27
C VAL A 223 16.60 3.97 -5.32
N LYS A 224 16.25 3.05 -6.21
CA LYS A 224 15.18 3.27 -7.21
C LYS A 224 13.87 3.71 -6.56
N ARG A 225 13.48 3.07 -5.47
CA ARG A 225 12.26 3.41 -4.75
C ARG A 225 12.33 4.79 -4.10
N ALA A 226 13.49 5.21 -3.60
CA ALA A 226 13.68 6.56 -3.09
C ALA A 226 13.46 7.61 -4.20
N GLU A 227 14.05 7.43 -5.37
CA GLU A 227 13.86 8.31 -6.53
C GLU A 227 12.40 8.38 -6.99
N GLN A 228 11.71 7.23 -6.99
CA GLN A 228 10.27 7.17 -7.27
C GLN A 228 9.45 7.92 -6.22
N THR A 229 9.82 7.77 -4.96
CA THR A 229 9.18 8.47 -3.83
C THR A 229 9.32 9.99 -3.96
N ASP A 230 10.53 10.47 -4.31
CA ASP A 230 10.80 11.91 -4.51
C ASP A 230 9.94 12.47 -5.65
N SER A 231 9.77 11.70 -6.73
CA SER A 231 8.89 12.06 -7.84
C SER A 231 7.43 12.16 -7.39
N ILE A 232 6.93 11.19 -6.62
CA ILE A 232 5.56 11.23 -6.08
C ILE A 232 5.38 12.39 -5.10
N ARG A 233 6.36 12.65 -4.22
CA ARG A 233 6.33 13.78 -3.29
C ARG A 233 6.23 15.12 -4.03
N GLN A 234 6.96 15.29 -5.12
CA GLN A 234 6.86 16.50 -5.97
C GLN A 234 5.45 16.67 -6.54
N LEU A 235 4.82 15.61 -7.05
CA LEU A 235 3.44 15.64 -7.55
C LEU A 235 2.42 15.98 -6.46
N VAL A 236 2.63 15.47 -5.25
CA VAL A 236 1.79 15.79 -4.08
C VAL A 236 1.89 17.28 -3.75
N VAL A 237 3.10 17.81 -3.64
CA VAL A 237 3.34 19.23 -3.28
C VAL A 237 2.84 20.20 -4.36
N ALA A 238 2.97 19.82 -5.63
CA ALA A 238 2.51 20.62 -6.77
C ALA A 238 0.99 20.55 -7.00
N SER A 239 0.25 19.71 -6.28
CA SER A 239 -1.19 19.52 -6.50
C SER A 239 -1.99 20.75 -6.05
N PRO A 240 -2.87 21.30 -6.93
CA PRO A 240 -3.81 22.35 -6.54
C PRO A 240 -5.02 21.80 -5.74
N TYR A 241 -5.16 20.49 -5.65
CA TYR A 241 -6.28 19.80 -5.01
C TYR A 241 -5.81 19.00 -3.80
N PRO A 242 -6.71 18.68 -2.85
CA PRO A 242 -6.43 17.66 -1.85
C PRO A 242 -6.00 16.35 -2.52
N VAL A 243 -5.01 15.67 -1.95
CA VAL A 243 -4.39 14.48 -2.53
C VAL A 243 -4.77 13.22 -1.77
N LEU A 244 -5.05 12.16 -2.50
CA LEU A 244 -5.06 10.77 -2.06
C LEU A 244 -3.91 10.05 -2.78
N ALA A 245 -2.92 9.56 -2.04
CA ALA A 245 -1.85 8.73 -2.57
C ALA A 245 -1.98 7.32 -1.98
N CYS A 246 -2.33 6.37 -2.83
CA CYS A 246 -2.55 4.99 -2.41
C CYS A 246 -1.76 4.01 -3.28
N GLY A 247 -1.68 2.76 -2.86
CA GLY A 247 -1.04 1.71 -3.63
C GLY A 247 -0.13 0.80 -2.82
N ASP A 248 0.60 -0.04 -3.55
CA ASP A 248 1.71 -0.85 -3.06
C ASP A 248 3.01 -0.02 -3.14
N PHE A 249 3.46 0.46 -2.00
CA PHE A 249 4.70 1.23 -1.89
C PHE A 249 5.92 0.34 -1.68
N ASN A 250 5.73 -0.96 -1.53
CA ASN A 250 6.80 -1.93 -1.26
C ASN A 250 7.74 -1.52 -0.11
N SER A 251 7.25 -0.75 0.84
CA SER A 251 8.01 -0.03 1.87
C SER A 251 7.37 -0.17 3.24
N LEU A 252 8.19 -0.42 4.26
CA LEU A 252 7.74 -0.47 5.65
C LEU A 252 7.57 0.94 6.25
N PRO A 253 6.81 1.10 7.37
CA PRO A 253 6.69 2.36 8.09
C PRO A 253 8.01 2.95 8.63
N SER A 254 9.10 2.19 8.60
CA SER A 254 10.46 2.62 8.98
C SER A 254 11.34 3.00 7.78
N SER A 255 10.76 3.12 6.59
CA SER A 255 11.49 3.41 5.34
C SER A 255 11.57 4.90 5.04
N TYR A 256 12.49 5.26 4.13
CA TYR A 256 12.57 6.58 3.52
C TYR A 256 11.23 6.97 2.85
N THR A 257 10.67 6.08 2.03
CA THR A 257 9.38 6.30 1.35
C THR A 257 8.27 6.71 2.32
N TYR A 258 8.14 6.01 3.44
CA TYR A 258 7.13 6.34 4.43
C TYR A 258 7.39 7.70 5.10
N ALA A 259 8.64 8.00 5.43
CA ALA A 259 9.03 9.27 6.04
C ALA A 259 8.72 10.46 5.12
N GLU A 260 9.15 10.41 3.85
CA GLU A 260 8.94 11.47 2.88
C GLU A 260 7.46 11.75 2.59
N LEU A 261 6.67 10.70 2.46
CA LEU A 261 5.22 10.86 2.22
C LEU A 261 4.49 11.32 3.47
N SER A 262 4.89 10.87 4.66
CA SER A 262 4.30 11.29 5.92
C SER A 262 4.63 12.74 6.31
N ASP A 263 5.66 13.34 5.71
CA ASP A 263 6.00 14.76 5.87
C ASP A 263 4.95 15.67 5.19
N VAL A 264 4.40 15.25 4.06
CA VAL A 264 3.47 16.06 3.24
C VAL A 264 2.02 15.57 3.28
N LEU A 265 1.77 14.33 3.68
CA LEU A 265 0.47 13.69 3.77
C LEU A 265 0.30 13.03 5.14
N LYS A 266 -0.93 12.66 5.48
CA LYS A 266 -1.26 11.87 6.66
C LYS A 266 -1.45 10.41 6.26
N ASP A 267 -0.88 9.48 7.03
CA ASP A 267 -1.16 8.06 6.90
C ASP A 267 -2.59 7.76 7.38
N GLY A 268 -3.45 7.24 6.52
CA GLY A 268 -4.84 6.89 6.82
C GLY A 268 -4.97 5.91 7.99
N PHE A 269 -4.02 4.98 8.15
CA PHE A 269 -3.99 4.08 9.29
C PHE A 269 -3.75 4.83 10.61
N ARG A 270 -2.86 5.82 10.63
CA ARG A 270 -2.61 6.64 11.83
C ARG A 270 -3.78 7.55 12.18
N THR A 271 -4.60 7.93 11.20
CA THR A 271 -5.73 8.84 11.42
C THR A 271 -7.04 8.12 11.74
N SER A 272 -7.22 6.89 11.27
CA SER A 272 -8.51 6.18 11.34
C SER A 272 -8.41 4.65 11.42
N GLY A 273 -7.21 4.11 11.55
CA GLY A 273 -6.99 2.68 11.76
C GLY A 273 -7.12 2.25 13.22
N ARG A 274 -7.15 0.93 13.44
CA ARG A 274 -7.23 0.33 14.77
C ARG A 274 -6.43 -0.96 14.85
N GLY A 275 -5.78 -1.19 16.00
CA GLY A 275 -5.03 -2.41 16.27
C GLY A 275 -3.77 -2.51 15.45
N TYR A 276 -3.32 -3.74 15.23
CA TYR A 276 -2.20 -4.06 14.35
C TYR A 276 -2.72 -4.32 12.93
N MET A 277 -1.97 -3.83 11.91
CA MET A 277 -2.33 -4.04 10.52
C MET A 277 -1.15 -4.61 9.74
N TYR A 278 -1.43 -5.61 8.92
CA TYR A 278 -0.56 -6.08 7.87
C TYR A 278 -1.31 -6.04 6.53
N THR A 279 -0.58 -5.92 5.44
CA THR A 279 -1.15 -5.92 4.09
C THR A 279 -0.50 -6.97 3.19
N TYR A 280 0.66 -7.48 3.58
CA TYR A 280 1.38 -8.54 2.87
C TYR A 280 1.26 -9.88 3.61
N ARG A 281 0.74 -10.91 2.96
CA ARG A 281 0.36 -12.19 3.58
C ARG A 281 1.55 -13.09 3.91
N TYR A 282 2.68 -12.92 3.20
CA TYR A 282 3.92 -13.61 3.54
C TYR A 282 4.62 -12.97 4.74
N PHE A 283 5.79 -13.46 5.11
CA PHE A 283 6.54 -13.02 6.30
C PHE A 283 5.71 -13.03 7.58
N LYS A 284 4.92 -14.13 7.77
CA LYS A 284 4.09 -14.34 8.97
C LYS A 284 3.06 -13.21 9.21
N ARG A 285 2.61 -12.55 8.13
CA ARG A 285 1.63 -11.44 8.22
C ARG A 285 2.12 -10.28 9.09
N LEU A 286 3.40 -9.93 8.97
CA LEU A 286 4.02 -8.87 9.78
C LEU A 286 4.23 -7.56 9.01
N LEU A 287 4.06 -7.56 7.69
CA LEU A 287 4.45 -6.42 6.87
C LEU A 287 3.23 -5.61 6.42
N ARG A 288 3.28 -4.30 6.63
CA ARG A 288 2.39 -3.32 6.03
C ARG A 288 3.18 -2.56 4.97
N ILE A 289 2.86 -2.75 3.70
CA ILE A 289 3.55 -2.16 2.55
C ILE A 289 2.59 -1.46 1.59
N ASP A 290 1.29 -1.65 1.78
CA ASP A 290 0.22 -0.96 1.07
C ASP A 290 -0.38 0.12 1.97
N TYR A 291 -0.63 1.29 1.39
CA TYR A 291 -1.07 2.47 2.14
C TYR A 291 -2.13 3.26 1.39
N ILE A 292 -2.89 4.05 2.15
CA ILE A 292 -3.65 5.19 1.67
C ILE A 292 -3.22 6.39 2.51
N PHE A 293 -2.44 7.27 1.90
CA PHE A 293 -2.09 8.58 2.44
C PHE A 293 -3.09 9.62 1.96
N HIS A 294 -3.33 10.66 2.75
CA HIS A 294 -4.27 11.71 2.40
C HIS A 294 -3.83 13.09 2.86
N SER A 295 -4.26 14.13 2.16
CA SER A 295 -4.05 15.53 2.56
C SER A 295 -4.68 15.83 3.92
N PRO A 296 -4.15 16.82 4.68
CA PRO A 296 -4.69 17.24 5.98
C PRO A 296 -6.16 17.65 5.95
N GLY A 297 -6.66 18.19 4.82
CA GLY A 297 -8.07 18.57 4.62
C GLY A 297 -9.03 17.39 4.48
N ILE A 298 -8.55 16.17 4.37
CA ILE A 298 -9.37 14.96 4.31
C ILE A 298 -9.47 14.34 5.71
N GLN A 299 -10.67 14.04 6.16
CA GLN A 299 -10.90 13.41 7.46
C GLN A 299 -11.17 11.92 7.29
N GLY A 300 -10.31 11.05 7.82
CA GLY A 300 -10.53 9.62 7.93
C GLY A 300 -11.52 9.26 9.03
N TYR A 301 -12.34 8.24 8.78
CA TYR A 301 -13.28 7.65 9.73
C TYR A 301 -12.96 6.21 10.05
N ARG A 302 -12.64 5.41 9.04
CA ARG A 302 -12.30 4.01 9.19
C ARG A 302 -11.23 3.62 8.18
N TYR A 303 -10.25 2.87 8.65
CA TYR A 303 -9.16 2.31 7.83
C TYR A 303 -8.98 0.85 8.23
N TYR A 304 -9.06 -0.07 7.26
CA TYR A 304 -8.99 -1.49 7.53
C TYR A 304 -8.45 -2.26 6.32
N SER A 305 -7.93 -3.46 6.60
CA SER A 305 -7.39 -4.37 5.59
C SER A 305 -7.93 -5.77 5.87
N PRO A 306 -8.98 -6.22 5.16
CA PRO A 306 -9.54 -7.55 5.31
C PRO A 306 -8.66 -8.59 4.61
N ASP A 307 -8.55 -9.77 5.19
CA ASP A 307 -7.94 -10.92 4.52
C ASP A 307 -9.03 -11.61 3.68
N LEU A 308 -8.98 -11.42 2.35
CA LEU A 308 -9.95 -12.01 1.43
C LEU A 308 -9.66 -13.47 1.09
N ASP A 309 -8.46 -13.94 1.43
CA ASP A 309 -7.97 -15.30 1.11
C ASP A 309 -8.12 -15.70 -0.37
N LEU A 310 -7.89 -14.73 -1.26
CA LEU A 310 -7.92 -14.92 -2.71
C LEU A 310 -6.51 -15.06 -3.29
N CYS A 311 -6.38 -14.93 -4.61
CA CYS A 311 -5.17 -15.18 -5.39
C CYS A 311 -3.94 -14.32 -5.03
N SER A 312 -4.15 -13.11 -4.51
CA SER A 312 -3.05 -12.19 -4.21
C SER A 312 -2.32 -12.53 -2.92
N ASP A 313 -1.03 -12.25 -2.88
CA ASP A 313 -0.21 -12.26 -1.67
C ASP A 313 -0.33 -10.96 -0.86
N HIS A 314 -1.12 -10.01 -1.33
CA HIS A 314 -1.52 -8.81 -0.62
C HIS A 314 -2.96 -8.92 -0.10
N ASN A 315 -3.30 -8.06 0.85
CA ASN A 315 -4.66 -7.77 1.28
C ASN A 315 -5.07 -6.39 0.77
N PRO A 316 -6.33 -6.17 0.40
CA PRO A 316 -6.80 -4.83 0.08
C PRO A 316 -6.75 -3.92 1.30
N VAL A 317 -6.57 -2.64 1.05
CA VAL A 317 -6.68 -1.59 2.06
C VAL A 317 -7.86 -0.69 1.70
N LEU A 318 -8.75 -0.49 2.65
CA LEU A 318 -9.94 0.33 2.48
C LEU A 318 -9.92 1.50 3.47
N MET A 319 -10.36 2.67 3.00
CA MET A 319 -10.50 3.86 3.82
C MET A 319 -11.83 4.56 3.56
N GLU A 320 -12.53 4.84 4.62
CA GLU A 320 -13.73 5.68 4.67
C GLU A 320 -13.32 7.07 5.11
N MET A 321 -13.72 8.09 4.36
CA MET A 321 -13.27 9.46 4.60
C MET A 321 -14.34 10.48 4.25
N LYS A 322 -14.13 11.71 4.72
CA LYS A 322 -14.88 12.89 4.31
C LYS A 322 -13.91 13.97 3.84
N ILE A 323 -14.22 14.53 2.69
CA ILE A 323 -13.51 15.69 2.17
C ILE A 323 -14.13 16.91 2.83
N LYS A 324 -13.31 17.66 3.58
CA LYS A 324 -13.76 18.90 4.23
C LYS A 324 -13.86 19.98 3.16
N LYS A 325 -15.02 20.62 3.14
CA LYS A 325 -15.24 21.84 2.35
C LYS A 325 -14.47 22.99 2.92
#